data_4828c4b40ff792bbda8dcd6e80e6c370
#
_entry.id   4828c4b40ff792bbda8dcd6e80e6c370
#
_cell.length_a   1.000
_cell.length_b   1.000
_cell.length_c   1.000
_cell.angle_alpha   90.00
_cell.angle_beta   90.00
_cell.angle_gamma   90.00
#
_symmetry.space_group_name_H-M   'P 1'
#
loop_
_entity.id
_entity.type
_entity.pdbx_description
1 polymer ?
#
loop_
_entity_poly.entity_id
_entity_poly.type
_entity_poly.pdbx_seq_one_letter_code
_entity_poly.pdbx_strand_id
1 'polypeptide(L)'
;MEQTLRVFDPRAGLWLLVAANIIAFRPHTFWLEAALIALLLALMIGHGRPSMAWKWAVGYGALLVFQQVILPSSPMIIATSFTIFASYTRRMFPCLMTGALMLKCTPLRVLIPGLRWIHLPQKLIVAISVTLRYFPAIREEVGYIRDAMKLRNIRGLARLEGTVVPLMVSATETADELSAAAVTRGIENPARKTSAISLRFSLLDLFGMLAGLALLILSFVIQ
;
A
#
# COMPACT_ATOMS: atom_id res chain seq x y z
N MET A 1 -8.89 10.05 23.61
CA MET A 1 -9.15 8.60 23.43
C MET A 1 -8.33 8.15 22.24
N GLU A 2 -7.05 7.82 22.46
CA GLU A 2 -6.22 7.19 21.43
C GLU A 2 -6.77 5.78 21.21
N GLN A 3 -7.47 5.60 20.10
CA GLN A 3 -7.68 4.27 19.58
C GLN A 3 -6.29 3.69 19.30
N THR A 4 -5.89 2.74 20.08
CA THR A 4 -4.74 1.87 19.81
C THR A 4 -5.02 1.11 18.53
N LEU A 5 -4.86 1.78 17.40
CA LEU A 5 -4.88 1.18 16.09
C LEU A 5 -3.78 0.11 16.11
N ARG A 6 -4.17 -1.14 16.08
CA ARG A 6 -3.23 -2.25 15.95
C ARG A 6 -2.51 -2.05 14.63
N VAL A 7 -1.28 -1.59 14.73
CA VAL A 7 -0.43 -1.31 13.57
C VAL A 7 -0.02 -2.65 12.97
N PHE A 8 -0.34 -2.85 11.70
CA PHE A 8 0.09 -4.01 10.94
C PHE A 8 1.59 -3.94 10.67
N ASP A 9 2.33 -5.00 10.99
CA ASP A 9 3.78 -5.01 10.77
C ASP A 9 4.08 -4.99 9.26
N PRO A 10 4.89 -4.02 8.77
CA PRO A 10 5.21 -3.90 7.35
C PRO A 10 5.91 -5.14 6.79
N ARG A 11 6.64 -5.88 7.60
CA ARG A 11 7.30 -7.12 7.20
C ARG A 11 6.30 -8.21 6.87
N ALA A 12 5.29 -8.39 7.73
CA ALA A 12 4.21 -9.32 7.49
C ALA A 12 3.38 -8.92 6.25
N GLY A 13 3.14 -7.61 6.08
CA GLY A 13 2.44 -7.07 4.91
C GLY A 13 3.15 -7.33 3.60
N LEU A 14 4.44 -7.04 3.53
CA LEU A 14 5.26 -7.30 2.34
C LEU A 14 5.33 -8.80 2.02
N TRP A 15 5.51 -9.64 3.03
CA TRP A 15 5.55 -11.08 2.85
C TRP A 15 4.21 -11.62 2.34
N LEU A 16 3.08 -11.21 2.94
CA LEU A 16 1.73 -11.57 2.48
C LEU A 16 1.46 -11.07 1.07
N LEU A 17 1.93 -9.88 0.71
CA LEU A 17 1.78 -9.35 -0.63
C LEU A 17 2.51 -10.21 -1.66
N VAL A 18 3.75 -10.63 -1.37
CA VAL A 18 4.52 -11.52 -2.24
C VAL A 18 3.83 -12.89 -2.34
N ALA A 19 3.39 -13.46 -1.21
CA ALA A 19 2.68 -14.73 -1.20
C ALA A 19 1.36 -14.67 -1.98
N ALA A 20 0.57 -13.62 -1.80
CA ALA A 20 -0.68 -13.40 -2.53
C ALA A 20 -0.44 -13.27 -4.04
N ASN A 21 0.63 -12.57 -4.46
CA ASN A 21 1.01 -12.49 -5.86
C ASN A 21 1.39 -13.86 -6.44
N ILE A 22 2.24 -14.62 -5.75
CA ILE A 22 2.66 -15.94 -6.23
C ILE A 22 1.44 -16.85 -6.37
N ILE A 23 0.53 -16.85 -5.40
CA ILE A 23 -0.71 -17.63 -5.46
C ILE A 23 -1.59 -17.15 -6.61
N ALA A 24 -1.75 -15.84 -6.82
CA ALA A 24 -2.60 -15.26 -7.86
C ALA A 24 -2.15 -15.60 -9.28
N PHE A 25 -0.84 -15.64 -9.54
CA PHE A 25 -0.31 -15.94 -10.88
C PHE A 25 -0.26 -17.43 -11.21
N ARG A 26 -0.40 -18.29 -10.21
CA ARG A 26 -0.38 -19.73 -10.42
C ARG A 26 -1.76 -20.28 -10.80
N PRO A 27 -1.86 -21.32 -11.64
CA PRO A 27 -3.12 -22.03 -11.84
C PRO A 27 -3.50 -22.72 -10.52
N HIS A 28 -4.58 -22.30 -9.90
CA HIS A 28 -5.01 -22.79 -8.59
C HIS A 28 -6.51 -23.05 -8.59
N THR A 29 -6.92 -23.90 -7.66
CA THR A 29 -8.34 -24.25 -7.45
C THR A 29 -9.09 -23.10 -6.80
N PHE A 30 -10.34 -22.88 -7.17
CA PHE A 30 -11.24 -21.88 -6.59
C PHE A 30 -11.22 -21.84 -5.05
N TRP A 31 -11.12 -23.00 -4.41
CA TRP A 31 -11.08 -23.13 -2.94
C TRP A 31 -9.87 -22.44 -2.31
N LEU A 32 -8.73 -22.48 -2.97
CA LEU A 32 -7.51 -21.88 -2.46
C LEU A 32 -7.56 -20.35 -2.52
N GLU A 33 -8.15 -19.81 -3.58
CA GLU A 33 -8.42 -18.38 -3.72
C GLU A 33 -9.42 -17.91 -2.65
N ALA A 34 -10.51 -18.65 -2.45
CA ALA A 34 -11.52 -18.34 -1.44
C ALA A 34 -10.91 -18.38 -0.02
N ALA A 35 -10.05 -19.35 0.27
CA ALA A 35 -9.34 -19.45 1.55
C ALA A 35 -8.38 -18.25 1.77
N LEU A 36 -7.66 -17.82 0.73
CA LEU A 36 -6.80 -16.65 0.81
C LEU A 36 -7.59 -15.37 1.08
N ILE A 37 -8.71 -15.18 0.40
CA ILE A 37 -9.59 -14.03 0.61
C ILE A 37 -10.21 -14.07 2.01
N ALA A 38 -10.66 -15.22 2.49
CA ALA A 38 -11.17 -15.37 3.84
C ALA A 38 -10.10 -15.02 4.89
N LEU A 39 -8.86 -15.45 4.69
CA LEU A 39 -7.73 -15.08 5.54
C LEU A 39 -7.51 -13.56 5.56
N LEU A 40 -7.49 -12.92 4.40
CA LEU A 40 -7.29 -11.47 4.30
C LEU A 40 -8.43 -10.69 4.94
N LEU A 41 -9.68 -11.13 4.79
CA LEU A 41 -10.84 -10.56 5.47
C LEU A 41 -10.73 -10.71 6.99
N ALA A 42 -10.34 -11.88 7.48
CA ALA A 42 -10.12 -12.12 8.90
C ALA A 42 -9.02 -11.20 9.47
N LEU A 43 -7.93 -11.00 8.74
CA LEU A 43 -6.88 -10.06 9.12
C LEU A 43 -7.38 -8.60 9.14
N MET A 44 -8.19 -8.18 8.18
CA MET A 44 -8.80 -6.85 8.17
C MET A 44 -9.70 -6.61 9.38
N ILE A 45 -10.49 -7.60 9.77
CA ILE A 45 -11.36 -7.52 10.94
C ILE A 45 -10.51 -7.51 12.22
N GLY A 46 -9.48 -8.36 12.31
CA GLY A 46 -8.56 -8.44 13.45
C GLY A 46 -7.79 -7.14 13.71
N HIS A 47 -7.50 -6.37 12.67
CA HIS A 47 -6.85 -5.04 12.77
C HIS A 47 -7.85 -3.89 13.00
N GLY A 48 -9.12 -4.21 13.34
CA GLY A 48 -10.13 -3.21 13.73
C GLY A 48 -10.72 -2.42 12.56
N ARG A 49 -10.71 -2.99 11.34
CA ARG A 49 -11.28 -2.33 10.16
C ARG A 49 -12.40 -3.14 9.50
N PRO A 50 -13.49 -3.46 10.23
CA PRO A 50 -14.57 -4.28 9.69
C PRO A 50 -15.31 -3.61 8.52
N SER A 51 -15.41 -2.28 8.51
CA SER A 51 -16.03 -1.54 7.40
C SER A 51 -15.28 -1.70 6.08
N MET A 52 -13.96 -1.85 6.15
CA MET A 52 -13.13 -2.11 4.97
C MET A 52 -13.28 -3.57 4.52
N ALA A 53 -13.24 -4.52 5.46
CA ALA A 53 -13.46 -5.93 5.18
C ALA A 53 -14.82 -6.15 4.50
N TRP A 54 -15.89 -5.50 4.97
CA TRP A 54 -17.21 -5.56 4.37
C TRP A 54 -17.23 -5.06 2.92
N LYS A 55 -16.61 -3.91 2.64
CA LYS A 55 -16.53 -3.37 1.27
C LYS A 55 -15.83 -4.31 0.31
N TRP A 56 -14.72 -4.91 0.74
CA TRP A 56 -13.98 -5.88 -0.07
C TRP A 56 -14.74 -7.20 -0.23
N ALA A 57 -15.43 -7.67 0.83
CA ALA A 57 -16.28 -8.86 0.75
C ALA A 57 -17.44 -8.69 -0.24
N VAL A 58 -18.12 -7.53 -0.18
CA VAL A 58 -19.19 -7.18 -1.13
C VAL A 58 -18.62 -7.05 -2.56
N GLY A 59 -17.48 -6.41 -2.74
CA GLY A 59 -16.83 -6.28 -4.06
C GLY A 59 -16.49 -7.64 -4.67
N TYR A 60 -15.91 -8.54 -3.87
CA TYR A 60 -15.61 -9.90 -4.34
C TYR A 60 -16.87 -10.72 -4.61
N GLY A 61 -17.87 -10.64 -3.72
CA GLY A 61 -19.17 -11.30 -3.90
C GLY A 61 -19.89 -10.82 -5.18
N ALA A 62 -19.91 -9.52 -5.43
CA ALA A 62 -20.46 -8.95 -6.66
C ALA A 62 -19.75 -9.48 -7.90
N LEU A 63 -18.42 -9.61 -7.86
CA LEU A 63 -17.62 -10.15 -8.95
C LEU A 63 -17.91 -11.64 -9.19
N LEU A 64 -18.10 -12.43 -8.12
CA LEU A 64 -18.52 -13.84 -8.24
C LEU A 64 -19.91 -13.97 -8.84
N VAL A 65 -20.87 -13.16 -8.38
CA VAL A 65 -22.24 -13.16 -8.94
C VAL A 65 -22.20 -12.74 -10.41
N PHE A 66 -21.43 -11.73 -10.76
CA PHE A 66 -21.25 -11.34 -12.16
C PHE A 66 -20.72 -12.49 -13.01
N GLN A 67 -19.72 -13.22 -12.51
CA GLN A 67 -19.08 -14.30 -13.25
C GLN A 67 -19.96 -15.55 -13.34
N GLN A 68 -20.71 -15.89 -12.29
CA GLN A 68 -21.50 -17.14 -12.24
C GLN A 68 -22.92 -16.99 -12.75
N VAL A 69 -23.53 -15.81 -12.65
CA VAL A 69 -24.93 -15.58 -13.00
C VAL A 69 -25.08 -14.80 -14.31
N ILE A 70 -24.34 -13.71 -14.48
CA ILE A 70 -24.52 -12.79 -15.61
C ILE A 70 -23.82 -13.30 -16.88
N LEU A 71 -22.59 -13.82 -16.75
CA LEU A 71 -21.84 -14.29 -17.90
C LEU A 71 -22.50 -15.48 -18.65
N PRO A 72 -23.00 -16.52 -17.96
CA PRO A 72 -23.64 -17.65 -18.65
C PRO A 72 -24.94 -17.27 -19.38
N SER A 73 -25.58 -16.16 -18.95
CA SER A 73 -26.83 -15.65 -19.54
C SER A 73 -26.61 -14.71 -20.73
N SER A 74 -25.34 -14.39 -21.05
CA SER A 74 -24.99 -13.41 -22.11
C SER A 74 -24.69 -14.07 -23.44
N PRO A 75 -24.85 -13.36 -24.60
CA PRO A 75 -24.48 -13.86 -25.93
C PRO A 75 -23.01 -14.29 -25.99
N MET A 76 -22.71 -15.36 -26.73
CA MET A 76 -21.42 -16.06 -26.78
C MET A 76 -20.20 -15.14 -27.02
N ILE A 77 -20.34 -14.12 -27.84
CA ILE A 77 -19.25 -13.18 -28.19
C ILE A 77 -18.89 -12.28 -26.99
N ILE A 78 -19.91 -11.79 -26.30
CA ILE A 78 -19.74 -10.93 -25.11
C ILE A 78 -19.25 -11.78 -23.93
N ALA A 79 -19.80 -12.98 -23.75
CA ALA A 79 -19.41 -13.88 -22.70
C ALA A 79 -17.91 -14.21 -22.73
N THR A 80 -17.34 -14.52 -23.90
CA THR A 80 -15.92 -14.89 -24.01
C THR A 80 -14.99 -13.75 -23.62
N SER A 81 -15.21 -12.53 -24.12
CA SER A 81 -14.37 -11.37 -23.82
C SER A 81 -14.45 -10.96 -22.33
N PHE A 82 -15.65 -10.91 -21.78
CA PHE A 82 -15.87 -10.55 -20.38
C PHE A 82 -15.43 -11.64 -19.40
N THR A 83 -15.47 -12.92 -19.77
CA THR A 83 -14.96 -14.02 -18.93
C THR A 83 -13.46 -13.89 -18.71
N ILE A 84 -12.69 -13.56 -19.75
CA ILE A 84 -11.26 -13.33 -19.62
C ILE A 84 -11.00 -12.17 -18.65
N PHE A 85 -11.65 -11.04 -18.87
CA PHE A 85 -11.49 -9.85 -18.00
C PHE A 85 -11.89 -10.14 -16.53
N ALA A 86 -13.03 -10.77 -16.31
CA ALA A 86 -13.51 -11.13 -14.98
C ALA A 86 -12.56 -12.11 -14.27
N SER A 87 -12.01 -13.08 -15.00
CA SER A 87 -11.06 -14.05 -14.45
C SER A 87 -9.73 -13.38 -14.04
N TYR A 88 -9.21 -12.46 -14.85
CA TYR A 88 -8.01 -11.69 -14.49
C TYR A 88 -8.29 -10.75 -13.30
N THR A 89 -9.42 -10.06 -13.30
CA THR A 89 -9.81 -9.17 -12.18
C THR A 89 -9.91 -9.97 -10.88
N ARG A 90 -10.51 -11.15 -10.92
CA ARG A 90 -10.63 -12.04 -9.76
C ARG A 90 -9.26 -12.45 -9.23
N ARG A 91 -8.32 -12.82 -10.09
CA ARG A 91 -6.94 -13.18 -9.71
C ARG A 91 -6.17 -12.03 -9.08
N MET A 92 -6.41 -10.78 -9.55
CA MET A 92 -5.76 -9.59 -8.99
C MET A 92 -6.36 -9.17 -7.64
N PHE A 93 -7.56 -9.64 -7.29
CA PHE A 93 -8.31 -9.20 -6.13
C PHE A 93 -7.58 -9.42 -4.80
N PRO A 94 -6.99 -10.59 -4.51
CA PRO A 94 -6.23 -10.81 -3.27
C PRO A 94 -5.02 -9.87 -3.15
N CYS A 95 -4.34 -9.59 -4.26
CA CYS A 95 -3.22 -8.68 -4.30
C CYS A 95 -3.65 -7.25 -3.95
N LEU A 96 -4.75 -6.77 -4.55
CA LEU A 96 -5.32 -5.45 -4.24
C LEU A 96 -5.79 -5.35 -2.78
N MET A 97 -6.40 -6.42 -2.24
CA MET A 97 -6.80 -6.48 -0.83
C MET A 97 -5.61 -6.37 0.11
N THR A 98 -4.53 -7.11 -0.16
CA THR A 98 -3.31 -7.07 0.65
C THR A 98 -2.64 -5.70 0.59
N GLY A 99 -2.54 -5.11 -0.60
CA GLY A 99 -2.05 -3.75 -0.78
C GLY A 99 -2.89 -2.71 -0.03
N ALA A 100 -4.21 -2.82 -0.11
CA ALA A 100 -5.13 -1.93 0.59
C ALA A 100 -5.05 -2.09 2.12
N LEU A 101 -4.89 -3.33 2.63
CA LEU A 101 -4.66 -3.61 4.05
C LEU A 101 -3.36 -2.92 4.51
N MET A 102 -2.28 -3.09 3.77
CA MET A 102 -0.98 -2.50 4.07
C MET A 102 -1.05 -0.96 4.10
N LEU A 103 -1.64 -0.33 3.09
CA LEU A 103 -1.77 1.13 3.00
C LEU A 103 -2.60 1.73 4.13
N LYS A 104 -3.62 1.01 4.61
CA LYS A 104 -4.54 1.53 5.63
C LYS A 104 -4.14 1.19 7.06
N CYS A 105 -3.46 0.08 7.28
CA CYS A 105 -3.09 -0.41 8.62
C CYS A 105 -1.62 -0.14 8.96
N THR A 106 -0.77 0.18 7.97
CA THR A 106 0.64 0.52 8.19
C THR A 106 0.85 2.02 7.98
N PRO A 107 0.99 2.83 9.03
CA PRO A 107 1.33 4.24 8.87
C PRO A 107 2.73 4.37 8.25
N LEU A 108 2.92 5.38 7.38
CA LEU A 108 4.17 5.62 6.67
C LEU A 108 5.41 5.66 7.58
N ARG A 109 5.25 6.13 8.83
CA ARG A 109 6.32 6.16 9.83
C ARG A 109 6.86 4.77 10.18
N VAL A 110 6.02 3.74 10.14
CA VAL A 110 6.36 2.36 10.47
C VAL A 110 6.93 1.63 9.25
N LEU A 111 6.64 2.12 8.05
CA LEU A 111 7.19 1.56 6.82
C LEU A 111 8.72 1.70 6.74
N ILE A 112 9.27 2.81 7.26
CA ILE A 112 10.70 3.11 7.22
C ILE A 112 11.56 2.04 7.92
N PRO A 113 11.26 1.63 9.17
CA PRO A 113 11.99 0.51 9.81
C PRO A 113 11.82 -0.82 9.06
N GLY A 114 10.66 -1.04 8.41
CA GLY A 114 10.42 -2.23 7.56
C GLY A 114 11.35 -2.28 6.36
N LEU A 115 11.60 -1.14 5.70
CA LEU A 115 12.53 -1.04 4.58
C LEU A 115 13.99 -1.36 4.96
N ARG A 116 14.40 -1.09 6.20
CA ARG A 116 15.73 -1.49 6.70
C ARG A 116 15.91 -3.00 6.73
N TRP A 117 14.87 -3.73 6.97
CA TRP A 117 14.91 -5.20 7.00
C TRP A 117 15.22 -5.79 5.61
N ILE A 118 14.82 -5.11 4.53
CA ILE A 118 15.10 -5.51 3.13
C ILE A 118 16.55 -5.17 2.72
N HIS A 119 17.41 -4.73 3.66
CA HIS A 119 18.81 -4.35 3.41
C HIS A 119 18.98 -3.22 2.38
N LEU A 120 18.02 -2.30 2.29
CA LEU A 120 18.16 -1.12 1.44
C LEU A 120 19.36 -0.27 1.90
N PRO A 121 20.09 0.35 0.95
CA PRO A 121 21.18 1.27 1.26
C PRO A 121 20.70 2.40 2.17
N GLN A 122 21.50 2.73 3.19
CA GLN A 122 21.14 3.75 4.19
C GLN A 122 20.80 5.11 3.56
N LYS A 123 21.48 5.48 2.48
CA LYS A 123 21.21 6.72 1.74
C LYS A 123 19.77 6.78 1.21
N LEU A 124 19.25 5.66 0.65
CA LEU A 124 17.87 5.57 0.17
C LEU A 124 16.87 5.64 1.32
N ILE A 125 17.15 4.98 2.44
CA ILE A 125 16.26 5.02 3.61
C ILE A 125 16.14 6.45 4.14
N VAL A 126 17.23 7.20 4.20
CA VAL A 126 17.23 8.61 4.62
C VAL A 126 16.42 9.44 3.63
N ALA A 127 16.68 9.30 2.33
CA ALA A 127 15.95 10.04 1.29
C ALA A 127 14.44 9.78 1.35
N ILE A 128 14.01 8.52 1.42
CA ILE A 128 12.59 8.16 1.55
C ILE A 128 11.99 8.72 2.85
N SER A 129 12.75 8.65 3.96
CA SER A 129 12.28 9.15 5.26
C SER A 129 12.01 10.65 5.23
N VAL A 130 12.93 11.41 4.64
CA VAL A 130 12.80 12.86 4.48
C VAL A 130 11.63 13.19 3.55
N THR A 131 11.54 12.54 2.39
CA THR A 131 10.45 12.73 1.43
C THR A 131 9.08 12.48 2.05
N LEU A 132 8.90 11.34 2.74
CA LEU A 132 7.62 11.00 3.38
C LEU A 132 7.24 11.97 4.50
N ARG A 133 8.23 12.50 5.22
CA ARG A 133 8.00 13.50 6.26
C ARG A 133 7.62 14.85 5.67
N TYR A 134 8.22 15.21 4.53
CA TYR A 134 8.03 16.52 3.90
C TYR A 134 6.78 16.57 3.00
N PHE A 135 6.27 15.42 2.57
CA PHE A 135 5.11 15.32 1.69
C PHE A 135 3.86 16.08 2.17
N PRO A 136 3.48 16.07 3.47
CA PRO A 136 2.38 16.89 3.96
C PRO A 136 2.63 18.40 3.78
N ALA A 137 3.83 18.87 4.08
CA ALA A 137 4.21 20.28 3.93
C ALA A 137 4.12 20.75 2.47
N ILE A 138 4.60 19.95 1.52
CA ILE A 138 4.45 20.22 0.09
C ILE A 138 2.97 20.35 -0.30
N ARG A 139 2.10 19.51 0.23
CA ARG A 139 0.65 19.59 -0.05
C ARG A 139 0.04 20.90 0.43
N GLU A 140 0.40 21.36 1.60
CA GLU A 140 -0.05 22.62 2.16
C GLU A 140 0.44 23.79 1.32
N GLU A 141 1.72 23.78 0.94
CA GLU A 141 2.34 24.81 0.11
C GLU A 141 1.70 24.90 -1.28
N VAL A 142 1.45 23.76 -1.92
CA VAL A 142 0.69 23.71 -3.19
C VAL A 142 -0.72 24.31 -3.00
N GLY A 143 -1.33 24.10 -1.83
CA GLY A 143 -2.60 24.71 -1.46
C GLY A 143 -2.52 26.23 -1.46
N TYR A 144 -1.56 26.81 -0.75
CA TYR A 144 -1.33 28.25 -0.67
C TYR A 144 -1.03 28.87 -2.03
N ILE A 145 -0.17 28.25 -2.83
CA ILE A 145 0.13 28.73 -4.19
C ILE A 145 -1.13 28.69 -5.06
N ARG A 146 -1.94 27.65 -4.99
CA ARG A 146 -3.20 27.55 -5.74
C ARG A 146 -4.19 28.65 -5.36
N ASP A 147 -4.29 28.96 -4.10
CA ASP A 147 -5.20 30.02 -3.62
C ASP A 147 -4.69 31.39 -4.02
N ALA A 148 -3.39 31.65 -3.97
CA ALA A 148 -2.79 32.87 -4.52
C ALA A 148 -3.05 33.02 -6.04
N MET A 149 -2.98 31.92 -6.80
CA MET A 149 -3.28 31.93 -8.23
C MET A 149 -4.75 32.20 -8.52
N LYS A 150 -5.68 31.70 -7.68
CA LYS A 150 -7.10 32.03 -7.78
C LYS A 150 -7.35 33.53 -7.59
N LEU A 151 -6.72 34.12 -6.57
CA LEU A 151 -6.85 35.56 -6.27
C LEU A 151 -6.32 36.41 -7.43
N ARG A 152 -5.26 35.98 -8.11
CA ARG A 152 -4.71 36.65 -9.31
C ARG A 152 -5.47 36.33 -10.59
N ASN A 153 -6.53 35.54 -10.54
CA ASN A 153 -7.37 35.11 -11.67
C ASN A 153 -6.57 34.46 -12.82
N ILE A 154 -5.44 33.81 -12.52
CA ILE A 154 -4.61 33.09 -13.48
C ILE A 154 -5.26 31.76 -13.83
N ARG A 155 -5.46 31.51 -15.15
CA ARG A 155 -6.13 30.30 -15.67
C ARG A 155 -5.28 29.60 -16.73
N GLY A 156 -5.61 28.34 -17.04
CA GLY A 156 -4.95 27.58 -18.10
C GLY A 156 -3.53 27.15 -17.76
N LEU A 157 -2.68 27.07 -18.77
CA LEU A 157 -1.27 26.65 -18.66
C LEU A 157 -0.43 27.57 -17.79
N ALA A 158 -0.69 28.88 -17.81
CA ALA A 158 -0.02 29.86 -16.95
C ALA A 158 -0.22 29.54 -15.44
N ARG A 159 -1.29 28.86 -15.06
CA ARG A 159 -1.51 28.38 -13.70
C ARG A 159 -0.56 27.26 -13.32
N LEU A 160 -0.18 26.39 -14.27
CA LEU A 160 0.78 25.31 -14.03
C LEU A 160 2.17 25.90 -13.83
N GLU A 161 2.62 26.79 -14.70
CA GLU A 161 3.91 27.47 -14.57
C GLU A 161 3.99 28.27 -13.26
N GLY A 162 2.96 29.06 -12.97
CA GLY A 162 2.85 29.82 -11.72
C GLY A 162 2.79 28.95 -10.47
N THR A 163 2.47 27.66 -10.56
CA THR A 163 2.51 26.74 -9.44
C THR A 163 3.85 26.01 -9.34
N VAL A 164 4.38 25.54 -10.46
CA VAL A 164 5.61 24.71 -10.48
C VAL A 164 6.84 25.52 -10.12
N VAL A 165 6.99 26.73 -10.67
CA VAL A 165 8.20 27.54 -10.44
C VAL A 165 8.40 27.91 -8.96
N PRO A 166 7.41 28.50 -8.25
CA PRO A 166 7.56 28.78 -6.82
C PRO A 166 7.78 27.52 -6.00
N LEU A 167 7.09 26.43 -6.33
CA LEU A 167 7.25 25.16 -5.63
C LEU A 167 8.66 24.59 -5.79
N MET A 168 9.27 24.70 -6.97
CA MET A 168 10.64 24.24 -7.19
C MET A 168 11.66 25.10 -6.40
N VAL A 169 11.46 26.41 -6.37
CA VAL A 169 12.32 27.31 -5.59
C VAL A 169 12.26 26.95 -4.11
N SER A 170 11.06 26.89 -3.54
CA SER A 170 10.86 26.52 -2.14
C SER A 170 11.38 25.11 -1.82
N ALA A 171 11.20 24.14 -2.70
CA ALA A 171 11.74 22.80 -2.52
C ALA A 171 13.29 22.79 -2.52
N THR A 172 13.93 23.64 -3.35
CA THR A 172 15.39 23.74 -3.37
C THR A 172 15.89 24.39 -2.09
N GLU A 173 15.31 25.50 -1.66
CA GLU A 173 15.65 26.17 -0.41
C GLU A 173 15.54 25.23 0.78
N THR A 174 14.42 24.50 0.88
CA THR A 174 14.22 23.50 1.92
C THR A 174 15.22 22.35 1.85
N ALA A 175 15.61 21.91 0.66
CA ALA A 175 16.60 20.85 0.50
C ALA A 175 17.97 21.31 1.01
N ASP A 176 18.36 22.55 0.74
CA ASP A 176 19.60 23.14 1.20
C ASP A 176 19.62 23.29 2.73
N GLU A 177 18.55 23.80 3.33
CA GLU A 177 18.40 23.91 4.79
C GLU A 177 18.44 22.54 5.48
N LEU A 178 17.72 21.55 4.95
CA LEU A 178 17.71 20.19 5.49
C LEU A 178 19.07 19.53 5.34
N SER A 179 19.77 19.76 4.24
CA SER A 179 21.12 19.23 4.01
C SER A 179 22.10 19.82 5.02
N ALA A 180 22.12 21.15 5.19
CA ALA A 180 22.95 21.82 6.18
C ALA A 180 22.66 21.31 7.60
N ALA A 181 21.38 21.22 7.98
CA ALA A 181 20.97 20.69 9.29
C ALA A 181 21.33 19.21 9.47
N ALA A 182 21.32 18.41 8.41
CA ALA A 182 21.70 17.00 8.46
C ALA A 182 23.20 16.81 8.67
N VAL A 183 24.02 17.61 7.99
CA VAL A 183 25.49 17.60 8.16
C VAL A 183 25.86 17.98 9.59
N THR A 184 25.30 19.06 10.13
CA THR A 184 25.57 19.51 11.52
C THR A 184 25.14 18.47 12.57
N ARG A 185 24.13 17.65 12.26
CA ARG A 185 23.68 16.52 13.10
C ARG A 185 24.49 15.24 12.89
N GLY A 186 25.53 15.26 12.06
CA GLY A 186 26.41 14.12 11.83
C GLY A 186 25.75 12.99 11.02
N ILE A 187 24.94 13.33 10.00
CA ILE A 187 24.31 12.30 9.15
C ILE A 187 25.35 11.43 8.44
N GLU A 188 26.53 11.97 8.18
CA GLU A 188 27.65 11.29 7.51
C GLU A 188 28.45 10.37 8.45
N ASN A 189 28.21 10.44 9.77
CA ASN A 189 28.91 9.60 10.72
C ASN A 189 28.68 8.12 10.38
N PRO A 190 29.72 7.26 10.24
CA PRO A 190 29.63 5.86 9.88
C PRO A 190 29.01 4.98 11.00
N ALA A 191 28.76 5.53 12.18
CA ALA A 191 28.12 4.81 13.28
C ALA A 191 26.73 4.26 12.87
N ARG A 192 26.40 3.08 13.38
CA ARG A 192 25.08 2.46 13.14
C ARG A 192 23.97 3.37 13.60
N LYS A 193 23.10 3.76 12.66
CA LYS A 193 21.92 4.58 12.95
C LYS A 193 20.84 3.71 13.60
N THR A 194 20.38 4.11 14.77
CA THR A 194 19.28 3.45 15.48
C THR A 194 17.94 4.00 15.00
N SER A 195 16.86 3.23 15.15
CA SER A 195 15.49 3.68 14.87
C SER A 195 14.79 4.00 16.17
N ALA A 196 14.17 5.17 16.26
CA ALA A 196 13.36 5.55 17.43
C ALA A 196 12.05 4.74 17.50
N ILE A 197 11.61 4.13 16.41
CA ILE A 197 10.39 3.34 16.33
C ILE A 197 10.75 1.87 16.42
N SER A 198 10.29 1.20 17.48
CA SER A 198 10.39 -0.25 17.62
C SER A 198 9.21 -0.92 16.92
N LEU A 199 9.51 -1.83 16.00
CA LEU A 199 8.48 -2.70 15.41
C LEU A 199 8.05 -3.73 16.47
N ARG A 200 6.74 -3.81 16.72
CA ARG A 200 6.17 -4.82 17.61
C ARG A 200 5.39 -5.81 16.76
N PHE A 201 5.83 -7.03 16.72
CA PHE A 201 5.10 -8.14 16.11
C PHE A 201 3.80 -8.41 16.87
N SER A 202 2.68 -8.34 16.19
CA SER A 202 1.39 -8.80 16.73
C SER A 202 1.24 -10.32 16.51
N LEU A 203 0.58 -11.00 17.45
CA LEU A 203 0.20 -12.41 17.26
C LEU A 203 -0.68 -12.60 16.02
N LEU A 204 -1.49 -11.59 15.66
CA LEU A 204 -2.31 -11.61 14.44
C LEU A 204 -1.44 -11.59 13.17
N ASP A 205 -0.34 -10.84 13.19
CA ASP A 205 0.58 -10.75 12.04
C ASP A 205 1.32 -12.09 11.86
N LEU A 206 1.74 -12.71 12.96
CA LEU A 206 2.36 -14.02 12.94
C LEU A 206 1.40 -15.10 12.40
N PHE A 207 0.15 -15.08 12.88
CA PHE A 207 -0.88 -15.99 12.38
C PHE A 207 -1.13 -15.78 10.88
N GLY A 208 -1.22 -14.53 10.44
CA GLY A 208 -1.36 -14.17 9.01
C GLY A 208 -0.20 -14.69 8.16
N MET A 209 1.04 -14.55 8.65
CA MET A 209 2.23 -15.07 7.96
C MET A 209 2.22 -16.59 7.86
N LEU A 210 1.93 -17.29 8.97
CA LEU A 210 1.91 -18.76 9.00
C LEU A 210 0.78 -19.31 8.13
N ALA A 211 -0.41 -18.74 8.21
CA ALA A 211 -1.54 -19.15 7.39
C ALA A 211 -1.29 -18.87 5.90
N GLY A 212 -0.72 -17.71 5.56
CA GLY A 212 -0.29 -17.39 4.20
C GLY A 212 0.79 -18.35 3.68
N LEU A 213 1.75 -18.77 4.53
CA LEU A 213 2.75 -19.76 4.19
C LEU A 213 2.10 -21.14 3.93
N ALA A 214 1.18 -21.54 4.77
CA ALA A 214 0.45 -22.79 4.60
C ALA A 214 -0.31 -22.83 3.28
N LEU A 215 -1.03 -21.73 2.94
CA LEU A 215 -1.72 -21.60 1.67
C LEU A 215 -0.76 -21.60 0.46
N LEU A 216 0.40 -20.99 0.61
CA LEU A 216 1.42 -21.00 -0.43
C LEU A 216 1.97 -22.42 -0.65
N ILE A 217 2.29 -23.16 0.40
CA ILE A 217 2.73 -24.57 0.31
C ILE A 217 1.62 -25.42 -0.29
N LEU A 218 0.38 -25.23 0.15
CA LEU A 218 -0.78 -25.95 -0.38
C LEU A 218 -0.96 -25.69 -1.88
N SER A 219 -0.72 -24.46 -2.33
CA SER A 219 -0.71 -24.10 -3.76
C SER A 219 0.35 -24.85 -4.56
N PHE A 220 1.43 -25.32 -3.92
CA PHE A 220 2.47 -26.14 -4.55
C PHE A 220 2.13 -27.64 -4.57
N VAL A 221 1.35 -28.11 -3.60
CA VAL A 221 1.01 -29.54 -3.44
C VAL A 221 -0.23 -29.93 -4.26
N ILE A 222 -1.20 -29.02 -4.44
CA ILE A 222 -2.47 -29.29 -5.15
C ILE A 222 -2.35 -29.03 -6.68
N GLN A 223 -1.20 -29.22 -7.23
CA GLN A 223 -0.98 -29.11 -8.67
C GLN A 223 -1.30 -30.39 -9.42
#